data_798c9ca8ee16dbd55c1da2047a0fb81c
#
_entry.id   798c9ca8ee16dbd55c1da2047a0fb81c
#
_cell.length_a   1.000
_cell.length_b   1.000
_cell.length_c   1.000
_cell.angle_alpha   90.00
_cell.angle_beta   90.00
_cell.angle_gamma   90.00
#
_symmetry.space_group_name_H-M   'P 1'
#
loop_
_entity.id
_entity.type
_entity.pdbx_description
1 polymer ?
#
loop_
_entity_poly.entity_id
_entity_poly.type
_entity_poly.pdbx_seq_one_letter_code
_entity_poly.pdbx_strand_id
1 'polypeptide(L)'
;LLRILLTVFLVIVASLIYGYFRELNPGEISIRTSSTASFDLSPVSLVLLSMAIGALMVTLVVGLRETKHLIANWRHTRLRRRDEKVDGLHREGTHAFLSKRIAEAVGLFQKALALDPNRVDSLLWLGNIYRAEKNHAEAIRLHRSARRLEERNIEVLLELAKDLEGAKRFEEALQTLQDILNLDQANLTASIRKRDLFIRLEQWGDALEIQHRLVKANLSEQDQRAEASLLVGITYEVGRQFLERGHPEKARRYFRGAMKRDRTFLPAYIGLGEILIREGKTKNAAEILEKVYAKTRNVIILHRLEELYLDSGEPGEIIRVYQEAVQRDPQNSVLQFYLGKLYYRLEMIDEAYDLLSTLEGPQDQLADYHKIMANLHLRKQLMEQAVEELKKALGFKKRVVVPYLCTNCREESREWSGRCRRCGLWNTYVALPWVDTSRAESQGDGETARARSIPYQGIASPYETV
;
A
#
# COMPACT_ATOMS: atom_id res chain seq x y z
N LEU A 1 -40.79 14.50 60.50
CA LEU A 1 -41.83 14.86 61.49
C LEU A 1 -43.23 14.63 60.96
N LEU A 2 -43.61 15.14 59.75
CA LEU A 2 -44.95 15.02 59.19
C LEU A 2 -45.37 13.55 58.99
N ARG A 3 -44.45 12.67 58.54
CA ARG A 3 -44.72 11.24 58.37
C ARG A 3 -44.95 10.50 59.68
N ILE A 4 -44.19 10.88 60.73
CA ILE A 4 -44.39 10.31 62.07
C ILE A 4 -45.74 10.75 62.66
N LEU A 5 -46.11 12.02 62.55
CA LEU A 5 -47.40 12.54 62.94
C LEU A 5 -48.56 11.86 62.20
N LEU A 6 -48.40 11.64 60.88
CA LEU A 6 -49.40 10.94 60.09
C LEU A 6 -49.60 9.49 60.51
N THR A 7 -48.49 8.77 60.79
CA THR A 7 -48.53 7.37 61.25
C THR A 7 -49.17 7.26 62.65
N VAL A 8 -48.83 8.17 63.58
CA VAL A 8 -49.41 8.27 64.90
C VAL A 8 -50.94 8.51 64.81
N PHE A 9 -51.36 9.47 63.97
CA PHE A 9 -52.73 9.82 63.71
C PHE A 9 -53.52 8.57 63.17
N LEU A 10 -52.97 7.88 62.20
CA LEU A 10 -53.55 6.68 61.62
C LEU A 10 -53.72 5.55 62.65
N VAL A 11 -52.75 5.35 63.57
CA VAL A 11 -52.81 4.38 64.65
C VAL A 11 -53.88 4.74 65.64
N ILE A 12 -54.06 6.00 66.03
CA ILE A 12 -55.12 6.47 66.93
C ILE A 12 -56.48 6.24 66.29
N VAL A 13 -56.69 6.62 65.05
CA VAL A 13 -57.95 6.42 64.32
C VAL A 13 -58.27 4.96 64.19
N ALA A 14 -57.29 4.11 63.82
CA ALA A 14 -57.50 2.64 63.80
C ALA A 14 -57.84 2.03 65.11
N SER A 15 -57.25 2.51 66.23
CA SER A 15 -57.58 2.07 67.60
C SER A 15 -58.99 2.44 68.05
N LEU A 16 -59.45 3.64 67.69
CA LEU A 16 -60.81 4.10 67.96
C LEU A 16 -61.85 3.31 67.15
N ILE A 17 -61.57 3.08 65.88
CA ILE A 17 -62.41 2.23 65.03
C ILE A 17 -62.48 0.79 65.58
N TYR A 18 -61.33 0.26 65.98
CA TYR A 18 -61.29 -1.10 66.61
C TYR A 18 -62.13 -1.18 67.88
N GLY A 19 -61.96 -0.21 68.80
CA GLY A 19 -62.73 -0.14 70.06
C GLY A 19 -64.24 -0.09 69.80
N TYR A 20 -64.67 0.80 68.90
CA TYR A 20 -66.08 0.95 68.53
C TYR A 20 -66.71 -0.31 67.93
N PHE A 21 -66.04 -0.93 66.94
CA PHE A 21 -66.54 -2.15 66.31
C PHE A 21 -66.50 -3.40 67.25
N ARG A 22 -65.54 -3.43 68.19
CA ARG A 22 -65.42 -4.51 69.15
C ARG A 22 -66.58 -4.51 70.16
N GLU A 23 -67.06 -3.34 70.59
CA GLU A 23 -68.25 -3.23 71.46
C GLU A 23 -69.53 -3.63 70.75
N LEU A 24 -69.64 -3.34 69.44
CA LEU A 24 -70.80 -3.74 68.63
C LEU A 24 -70.87 -5.24 68.30
N ASN A 25 -69.72 -5.92 68.35
CA ASN A 25 -69.60 -7.35 67.96
C ASN A 25 -68.87 -8.15 69.07
N PRO A 26 -69.47 -8.44 70.19
CA PRO A 26 -68.86 -9.11 71.36
C PRO A 26 -68.60 -10.61 71.15
N GLY A 27 -69.01 -11.19 70.04
CA GLY A 27 -68.83 -12.64 69.80
C GLY A 27 -67.37 -13.01 69.49
N GLU A 28 -66.94 -14.20 69.82
CA GLU A 28 -65.64 -14.79 69.50
C GLU A 28 -65.80 -15.86 68.41
N ILE A 29 -64.91 -15.85 67.43
CA ILE A 29 -64.81 -16.84 66.35
C ILE A 29 -63.62 -17.71 66.61
N SER A 30 -63.82 -19.02 66.84
CA SER A 30 -62.74 -19.98 67.00
C SER A 30 -62.23 -20.47 65.62
N ILE A 31 -60.96 -20.16 65.32
CA ILE A 31 -60.29 -20.63 64.12
C ILE A 31 -59.40 -21.84 64.49
N ARG A 32 -59.68 -22.99 63.93
CA ARG A 32 -58.81 -24.14 64.04
C ARG A 32 -57.68 -24.09 63.04
N THR A 33 -56.46 -23.99 63.52
CA THR A 33 -55.24 -23.98 62.68
C THR A 33 -54.59 -25.36 62.56
N SER A 34 -54.91 -26.25 63.44
CA SER A 34 -54.55 -27.69 63.40
C SER A 34 -55.55 -28.54 64.14
N SER A 35 -55.40 -29.88 64.18
CA SER A 35 -56.26 -30.81 64.90
C SER A 35 -56.23 -30.55 66.40
N THR A 36 -55.23 -29.89 66.95
CA THR A 36 -55.01 -29.69 68.39
C THR A 36 -54.93 -28.21 68.82
N ALA A 37 -54.94 -27.25 67.87
CA ALA A 37 -54.82 -25.82 68.18
C ALA A 37 -55.99 -25.02 67.60
N SER A 38 -56.75 -24.33 68.47
CA SER A 38 -57.71 -23.31 68.07
C SER A 38 -57.36 -21.98 68.74
N PHE A 39 -57.63 -20.93 68.03
CA PHE A 39 -57.43 -19.52 68.50
C PHE A 39 -58.79 -18.84 68.45
N ASP A 40 -59.21 -18.27 69.57
CA ASP A 40 -60.42 -17.48 69.64
C ASP A 40 -60.10 -16.00 69.37
N LEU A 41 -60.67 -15.46 68.32
CA LEU A 41 -60.42 -14.08 67.90
C LEU A 41 -61.75 -13.35 67.70
N SER A 42 -61.82 -12.10 68.11
CA SER A 42 -62.98 -11.30 67.82
C SER A 42 -63.08 -11.06 66.25
N PRO A 43 -64.32 -10.98 65.70
CA PRO A 43 -64.55 -10.75 64.30
C PRO A 43 -63.76 -9.54 63.75
N VAL A 44 -63.66 -8.49 64.56
CA VAL A 44 -62.92 -7.24 64.22
C VAL A 44 -61.43 -7.50 64.15
N SER A 45 -60.85 -8.31 65.07
CA SER A 45 -59.44 -8.69 65.02
C SER A 45 -59.12 -9.52 63.78
N LEU A 46 -60.01 -10.41 63.36
CA LEU A 46 -59.86 -11.24 62.18
C LEU A 46 -59.83 -10.37 60.88
N VAL A 47 -60.76 -9.40 60.78
CA VAL A 47 -60.80 -8.48 59.64
C VAL A 47 -59.55 -7.61 59.59
N LEU A 48 -59.11 -7.05 60.73
CA LEU A 48 -57.90 -6.24 60.79
C LEU A 48 -56.63 -7.03 60.45
N LEU A 49 -56.58 -8.32 60.95
CA LEU A 49 -55.45 -9.18 60.62
C LEU A 49 -55.40 -9.52 59.12
N SER A 50 -56.56 -9.81 58.52
CA SER A 50 -56.63 -10.08 57.07
C SER A 50 -56.27 -8.84 56.22
N MET A 51 -56.73 -7.66 56.67
CA MET A 51 -56.32 -6.38 56.01
C MET A 51 -54.82 -6.14 56.19
N ALA A 52 -54.25 -6.40 57.37
CA ALA A 52 -52.82 -6.22 57.61
C ALA A 52 -51.96 -7.16 56.74
N ILE A 53 -52.40 -8.44 56.64
CA ILE A 53 -51.76 -9.45 55.79
C ILE A 53 -51.87 -9.00 54.30
N GLY A 54 -53.02 -8.54 53.84
CA GLY A 54 -53.23 -8.05 52.49
C GLY A 54 -52.37 -6.84 52.22
N ALA A 55 -52.33 -5.85 53.13
CA ALA A 55 -51.42 -4.67 52.97
C ALA A 55 -49.95 -5.08 52.97
N LEU A 56 -49.54 -6.04 53.81
CA LEU A 56 -48.17 -6.56 53.80
C LEU A 56 -47.84 -7.25 52.50
N MET A 57 -48.73 -8.05 51.93
CA MET A 57 -48.55 -8.69 50.62
C MET A 57 -48.42 -7.66 49.51
N VAL A 58 -49.28 -6.65 49.47
CA VAL A 58 -49.23 -5.56 48.47
C VAL A 58 -47.93 -4.78 48.61
N THR A 59 -47.53 -4.39 49.82
CA THR A 59 -46.27 -3.68 50.05
C THR A 59 -45.06 -4.52 49.67
N LEU A 60 -45.07 -5.83 49.91
CA LEU A 60 -44.02 -6.75 49.50
C LEU A 60 -43.92 -6.84 47.97
N VAL A 61 -45.05 -7.01 47.29
CA VAL A 61 -45.09 -7.10 45.83
C VAL A 61 -44.64 -5.79 45.18
N VAL A 62 -45.15 -4.63 45.66
CA VAL A 62 -44.74 -3.32 45.19
C VAL A 62 -43.25 -3.05 45.47
N GLY A 63 -42.79 -3.39 46.69
CA GLY A 63 -41.38 -3.28 47.07
C GLY A 63 -40.44 -4.11 46.19
N LEU A 64 -40.83 -5.38 45.91
CA LEU A 64 -40.07 -6.25 44.99
C LEU A 64 -40.05 -5.71 43.54
N ARG A 65 -41.15 -5.12 43.10
CA ARG A 65 -41.22 -4.50 41.79
C ARG A 65 -40.33 -3.24 41.71
N GLU A 66 -40.42 -2.35 42.69
CA GLU A 66 -39.61 -1.13 42.75
C GLU A 66 -38.11 -1.44 42.86
N THR A 67 -37.72 -2.43 43.69
CA THR A 67 -36.31 -2.83 43.80
C THR A 67 -35.77 -3.39 42.50
N LYS A 68 -36.55 -4.14 41.73
CA LYS A 68 -36.16 -4.58 40.39
C LYS A 68 -35.93 -3.37 39.44
N HIS A 69 -36.83 -2.40 39.46
CA HIS A 69 -36.67 -1.18 38.65
C HIS A 69 -35.46 -0.34 39.10
N LEU A 70 -35.20 -0.21 40.37
CA LEU A 70 -34.04 0.51 40.90
C LEU A 70 -32.73 -0.18 40.50
N ILE A 71 -32.65 -1.54 40.60
CA ILE A 71 -31.48 -2.31 40.17
C ILE A 71 -31.25 -2.18 38.65
N ALA A 72 -32.33 -2.30 37.87
CA ALA A 72 -32.25 -2.12 36.43
C ALA A 72 -31.74 -0.71 36.03
N ASN A 73 -32.31 0.34 36.62
CA ASN A 73 -31.89 1.71 36.42
C ASN A 73 -30.44 1.96 36.86
N TRP A 74 -30.06 1.40 38.01
CA TRP A 74 -28.67 1.51 38.48
C TRP A 74 -27.67 0.81 37.52
N ARG A 75 -28.03 -0.40 37.04
CA ARG A 75 -27.23 -1.09 36.01
C ARG A 75 -27.12 -0.27 34.74
N HIS A 76 -28.25 0.26 34.22
CA HIS A 76 -28.25 1.13 33.04
C HIS A 76 -27.40 2.39 33.22
N THR A 77 -27.52 3.06 34.37
CA THR A 77 -26.75 4.25 34.67
C THR A 77 -25.24 3.95 34.79
N ARG A 78 -24.89 2.81 35.35
CA ARG A 78 -23.51 2.36 35.49
C ARG A 78 -22.90 2.01 34.12
N LEU A 79 -23.66 1.32 33.27
CA LEU A 79 -23.23 1.02 31.90
C LEU A 79 -23.04 2.32 31.10
N ARG A 80 -24.02 3.23 31.10
CA ARG A 80 -23.90 4.53 30.45
C ARG A 80 -22.67 5.32 30.88
N ARG A 81 -22.43 5.43 32.18
CA ARG A 81 -21.22 6.13 32.68
C ARG A 81 -19.92 5.46 32.25
N ARG A 82 -19.93 4.13 32.12
CA ARG A 82 -18.79 3.38 31.59
C ARG A 82 -18.57 3.70 30.11
N ASP A 83 -19.62 3.64 29.31
CA ASP A 83 -19.56 3.91 27.87
C ASP A 83 -19.15 5.36 27.59
N GLU A 84 -19.74 6.33 28.30
CA GLU A 84 -19.34 7.77 28.24
C GLU A 84 -17.87 7.97 28.59
N LYS A 85 -17.34 7.22 29.56
CA LYS A 85 -15.92 7.27 29.93
C LYS A 85 -15.03 6.65 28.86
N VAL A 86 -15.43 5.56 28.26
CA VAL A 86 -14.72 4.91 27.15
C VAL A 86 -14.68 5.86 25.94
N ASP A 87 -15.83 6.45 25.59
CA ASP A 87 -15.91 7.44 24.48
C ASP A 87 -15.06 8.69 24.76
N GLY A 88 -15.01 9.15 26.02
CA GLY A 88 -14.14 10.23 26.43
C GLY A 88 -12.66 9.92 26.21
N LEU A 89 -12.22 8.77 26.73
CA LEU A 89 -10.84 8.29 26.56
C LEU A 89 -10.46 8.08 25.10
N HIS A 90 -11.38 7.55 24.30
CA HIS A 90 -11.16 7.38 22.86
C HIS A 90 -10.98 8.73 22.14
N ARG A 91 -11.86 9.70 22.39
CA ARG A 91 -11.74 11.06 21.81
C ARG A 91 -10.46 11.76 22.23
N GLU A 92 -10.10 11.69 23.52
CA GLU A 92 -8.84 12.25 24.04
C GLU A 92 -7.64 11.56 23.37
N GLY A 93 -7.68 10.24 23.21
CA GLY A 93 -6.65 9.47 22.53
C GLY A 93 -6.47 9.88 21.06
N THR A 94 -7.58 10.05 20.33
CA THR A 94 -7.56 10.54 18.96
C THR A 94 -6.99 11.96 18.88
N HIS A 95 -7.40 12.86 19.77
CA HIS A 95 -6.86 14.20 19.84
C HIS A 95 -5.35 14.23 20.17
N ALA A 96 -4.90 13.39 21.11
CA ALA A 96 -3.48 13.25 21.45
C ALA A 96 -2.68 12.75 20.25
N PHE A 97 -3.21 11.76 19.49
CA PHE A 97 -2.59 11.24 18.28
C PHE A 97 -2.44 12.35 17.22
N LEU A 98 -3.50 13.06 16.89
CA LEU A 98 -3.49 14.17 15.93
C LEU A 98 -2.53 15.29 16.34
N SER A 99 -2.36 15.50 17.66
CA SER A 99 -1.39 16.43 18.23
C SER A 99 0.04 15.88 18.32
N LYS A 100 0.32 14.72 17.71
CA LYS A 100 1.62 14.01 17.71
C LYS A 100 2.12 13.58 19.11
N ARG A 101 1.24 13.54 20.11
CA ARG A 101 1.54 13.05 21.47
C ARG A 101 1.30 11.53 21.54
N ILE A 102 2.14 10.76 20.84
CA ILE A 102 1.91 9.33 20.58
C ILE A 102 1.85 8.51 21.87
N ALA A 103 2.79 8.70 22.81
CA ALA A 103 2.82 7.96 24.07
C ALA A 103 1.55 8.18 24.91
N GLU A 104 1.03 9.40 24.92
CA GLU A 104 -0.22 9.74 25.60
C GLU A 104 -1.42 9.08 24.93
N ALA A 105 -1.48 9.12 23.59
CA ALA A 105 -2.53 8.45 22.83
C ALA A 105 -2.57 6.95 23.09
N VAL A 106 -1.42 6.27 23.09
CA VAL A 106 -1.31 4.85 23.45
C VAL A 106 -1.88 4.59 24.83
N GLY A 107 -1.49 5.37 25.85
CA GLY A 107 -1.99 5.21 27.22
C GLY A 107 -3.50 5.42 27.33
N LEU A 108 -4.07 6.36 26.58
CA LEU A 108 -5.51 6.62 26.56
C LEU A 108 -6.31 5.49 25.89
N PHE A 109 -5.86 4.99 24.71
CA PHE A 109 -6.50 3.86 24.06
C PHE A 109 -6.40 2.57 24.90
N GLN A 110 -5.26 2.33 25.56
CA GLN A 110 -5.12 1.19 26.49
C GLN A 110 -6.08 1.29 27.67
N LYS A 111 -6.26 2.49 28.25
CA LYS A 111 -7.25 2.71 29.31
C LYS A 111 -8.69 2.49 28.82
N ALA A 112 -9.00 2.94 27.59
CA ALA A 112 -10.30 2.69 26.97
C ALA A 112 -10.55 1.18 26.81
N LEU A 113 -9.58 0.44 26.30
CA LEU A 113 -9.65 -1.02 26.10
C LEU A 113 -9.66 -1.81 27.42
N ALA A 114 -9.05 -1.29 28.50
CA ALA A 114 -9.16 -1.87 29.83
C ALA A 114 -10.59 -1.76 30.39
N LEU A 115 -11.31 -0.70 30.04
CA LEU A 115 -12.73 -0.55 30.40
C LEU A 115 -13.64 -1.34 29.46
N ASP A 116 -13.41 -1.28 28.16
CA ASP A 116 -14.15 -2.01 27.14
C ASP A 116 -13.20 -2.69 26.13
N PRO A 117 -12.86 -3.97 26.34
CA PRO A 117 -11.98 -4.72 25.45
C PRO A 117 -12.52 -4.91 24.02
N ASN A 118 -13.83 -4.69 23.83
CA ASN A 118 -14.52 -4.91 22.55
C ASN A 118 -14.69 -3.61 21.73
N ARG A 119 -14.06 -2.52 22.15
CA ARG A 119 -14.14 -1.25 21.42
C ARG A 119 -13.27 -1.29 20.15
N VAL A 120 -13.92 -1.59 19.03
CA VAL A 120 -13.25 -1.78 17.71
C VAL A 120 -12.45 -0.55 17.30
N ASP A 121 -13.02 0.65 17.43
CA ASP A 121 -12.32 1.90 17.08
C ASP A 121 -10.99 2.06 17.84
N SER A 122 -10.98 1.75 19.15
CA SER A 122 -9.75 1.85 19.95
C SER A 122 -8.73 0.78 19.60
N LEU A 123 -9.19 -0.43 19.19
CA LEU A 123 -8.32 -1.49 18.68
C LEU A 123 -7.67 -1.06 17.35
N LEU A 124 -8.44 -0.44 16.44
CA LEU A 124 -7.94 0.05 15.16
C LEU A 124 -6.89 1.16 15.35
N TRP A 125 -7.21 2.18 16.15
CA TRP A 125 -6.27 3.27 16.38
C TRP A 125 -4.97 2.80 17.04
N LEU A 126 -5.07 1.96 18.06
CA LEU A 126 -3.88 1.43 18.73
C LEU A 126 -3.06 0.54 17.80
N GLY A 127 -3.71 -0.28 16.97
CA GLY A 127 -3.07 -1.09 15.96
C GLY A 127 -2.32 -0.23 14.92
N ASN A 128 -2.97 0.84 14.45
CA ASN A 128 -2.36 1.78 13.51
C ASN A 128 -1.12 2.49 14.10
N ILE A 129 -1.15 2.83 15.39
CA ILE A 129 0.01 3.40 16.08
C ILE A 129 1.16 2.39 16.10
N TYR A 130 0.91 1.14 16.51
CA TYR A 130 1.96 0.12 16.54
C TYR A 130 2.52 -0.18 15.14
N ARG A 131 1.69 -0.15 14.10
CA ARG A 131 2.16 -0.26 12.72
C ARG A 131 3.10 0.89 12.34
N ALA A 132 2.76 2.14 12.71
CA ALA A 132 3.61 3.30 12.47
C ALA A 132 4.97 3.19 13.18
N GLU A 133 5.00 2.58 14.35
CA GLU A 133 6.21 2.22 15.10
C GLU A 133 6.92 0.96 14.58
N LYS A 134 6.44 0.38 13.47
CA LYS A 134 6.94 -0.86 12.87
C LYS A 134 6.79 -2.11 13.75
N ASN A 135 5.99 -2.03 14.81
CA ASN A 135 5.62 -3.18 15.64
C ASN A 135 4.44 -3.94 15.02
N HIS A 136 4.70 -4.58 13.89
CA HIS A 136 3.67 -5.29 13.13
C HIS A 136 3.02 -6.45 13.92
N ALA A 137 3.75 -7.06 14.85
CA ALA A 137 3.22 -8.17 15.65
C ALA A 137 2.05 -7.72 16.53
N GLU A 138 2.21 -6.63 17.27
CA GLU A 138 1.14 -6.06 18.10
C GLU A 138 -0.01 -5.49 17.26
N ALA A 139 0.30 -4.81 16.14
CA ALA A 139 -0.71 -4.33 15.22
C ALA A 139 -1.60 -5.47 14.71
N ILE A 140 -1.02 -6.57 14.22
CA ILE A 140 -1.75 -7.77 13.77
C ILE A 140 -2.60 -8.35 14.91
N ARG A 141 -2.08 -8.42 16.14
CA ARG A 141 -2.82 -8.93 17.30
C ARG A 141 -4.08 -8.12 17.56
N LEU A 142 -3.97 -6.79 17.53
CA LEU A 142 -5.08 -5.88 17.78
C LEU A 142 -6.12 -5.92 16.65
N HIS A 143 -5.68 -5.84 15.39
CA HIS A 143 -6.60 -5.89 14.25
C HIS A 143 -7.26 -7.27 14.08
N ARG A 144 -6.59 -8.37 14.46
CA ARG A 144 -7.24 -9.68 14.56
C ARG A 144 -8.30 -9.71 15.67
N SER A 145 -8.09 -9.00 16.76
CA SER A 145 -9.09 -8.87 17.81
C SER A 145 -10.30 -8.06 17.31
N ALA A 146 -10.07 -6.97 16.59
CA ALA A 146 -11.12 -6.20 15.93
C ALA A 146 -11.89 -7.05 14.91
N ARG A 147 -11.19 -7.83 14.05
CA ARG A 147 -11.82 -8.75 13.09
C ARG A 147 -12.74 -9.80 13.75
N ARG A 148 -12.38 -10.33 14.94
CA ARG A 148 -13.24 -11.27 15.66
C ARG A 148 -14.54 -10.65 16.13
N LEU A 149 -14.57 -9.34 16.36
CA LEU A 149 -15.76 -8.59 16.77
C LEU A 149 -16.61 -8.19 15.57
N GLU A 150 -15.96 -7.82 14.48
CA GLU A 150 -16.59 -7.34 13.26
C GLU A 150 -15.98 -8.03 12.03
N GLU A 151 -16.37 -9.27 11.80
CA GLU A 151 -15.78 -10.13 10.75
C GLU A 151 -15.96 -9.59 9.32
N ARG A 152 -17.02 -8.82 9.08
CA ARG A 152 -17.38 -8.29 7.76
C ARG A 152 -17.06 -6.81 7.60
N ASN A 153 -16.36 -6.21 8.55
CA ASN A 153 -15.95 -4.82 8.46
C ASN A 153 -14.73 -4.70 7.53
N ILE A 154 -14.95 -4.08 6.37
CA ILE A 154 -13.92 -3.91 5.33
C ILE A 154 -12.75 -3.07 5.84
N GLU A 155 -12.98 -2.05 6.67
CA GLU A 155 -11.92 -1.21 7.24
C GLU A 155 -10.99 -2.04 8.12
N VAL A 156 -11.55 -2.85 9.04
CA VAL A 156 -10.78 -3.75 9.89
C VAL A 156 -9.94 -4.73 9.06
N LEU A 157 -10.52 -5.29 8.01
CA LEU A 157 -9.81 -6.22 7.13
C LEU A 157 -8.70 -5.52 6.33
N LEU A 158 -8.93 -4.28 5.87
CA LEU A 158 -7.90 -3.48 5.17
C LEU A 158 -6.72 -3.16 6.10
N GLU A 159 -6.99 -2.75 7.33
CA GLU A 159 -5.93 -2.46 8.29
C GLU A 159 -5.12 -3.73 8.65
N LEU A 160 -5.80 -4.87 8.84
CA LEU A 160 -5.13 -6.15 9.05
C LEU A 160 -4.26 -6.55 7.84
N ALA A 161 -4.76 -6.36 6.62
CA ALA A 161 -3.99 -6.65 5.41
C ALA A 161 -2.71 -5.78 5.33
N LYS A 162 -2.81 -4.47 5.66
CA LYS A 162 -1.64 -3.57 5.72
C LYS A 162 -0.58 -4.06 6.73
N ASP A 163 -1.00 -4.53 7.89
CA ASP A 163 -0.07 -5.05 8.89
C ASP A 163 0.63 -6.32 8.44
N LEU A 164 -0.15 -7.24 7.83
CA LEU A 164 0.38 -8.50 7.29
C LEU A 164 1.39 -8.23 6.15
N GLU A 165 1.10 -7.24 5.29
CA GLU A 165 2.06 -6.78 4.27
C GLU A 165 3.35 -6.24 4.89
N GLY A 166 3.22 -5.40 5.94
CA GLY A 166 4.36 -4.85 6.67
C GLY A 166 5.20 -5.92 7.37
N ALA A 167 4.54 -6.95 7.90
CA ALA A 167 5.18 -8.13 8.51
C ALA A 167 5.72 -9.12 7.47
N LYS A 168 5.58 -8.87 6.16
CA LYS A 168 5.94 -9.77 5.05
C LYS A 168 5.19 -11.12 5.06
N ARG A 169 4.01 -11.16 5.67
CA ARG A 169 3.12 -12.33 5.70
C ARG A 169 2.17 -12.27 4.50
N PHE A 170 2.75 -12.37 3.30
CA PHE A 170 2.05 -12.04 2.05
C PHE A 170 0.88 -12.97 1.73
N GLU A 171 1.00 -14.27 2.03
CA GLU A 171 -0.08 -15.23 1.79
C GLU A 171 -1.33 -14.89 2.62
N GLU A 172 -1.14 -14.53 3.89
CA GLU A 172 -2.25 -14.14 4.76
C GLU A 172 -2.84 -12.78 4.37
N ALA A 173 -2.00 -11.86 3.90
CA ALA A 173 -2.47 -10.59 3.36
C ALA A 173 -3.32 -10.81 2.10
N LEU A 174 -2.88 -11.65 1.16
CA LEU A 174 -3.63 -12.03 -0.04
C LEU A 174 -4.98 -12.67 0.32
N GLN A 175 -5.01 -13.56 1.30
CA GLN A 175 -6.25 -14.17 1.78
C GLN A 175 -7.19 -13.11 2.39
N THR A 176 -6.67 -12.22 3.22
CA THR A 176 -7.47 -11.15 3.84
C THR A 176 -8.04 -10.20 2.78
N LEU A 177 -7.25 -9.84 1.76
CA LEU A 177 -7.72 -9.05 0.64
C LEU A 177 -8.76 -9.79 -0.20
N GLN A 178 -8.62 -11.12 -0.34
CA GLN A 178 -9.65 -11.94 -0.99
C GLN A 178 -10.96 -11.95 -0.19
N ASP A 179 -10.88 -12.02 1.15
CA ASP A 179 -12.07 -11.93 2.01
C ASP A 179 -12.82 -10.61 1.78
N ILE A 180 -12.09 -9.48 1.64
CA ILE A 180 -12.69 -8.19 1.29
C ILE A 180 -13.39 -8.26 -0.06
N LEU A 181 -12.74 -8.81 -1.08
CA LEU A 181 -13.31 -8.93 -2.43
C LEU A 181 -14.50 -9.89 -2.50
N ASN A 182 -14.60 -10.84 -1.58
CA ASN A 182 -15.78 -11.69 -1.43
C ASN A 182 -16.97 -10.92 -0.83
N LEU A 183 -16.70 -9.91 0.01
CA LEU A 183 -17.73 -9.02 0.59
C LEU A 183 -18.16 -7.92 -0.39
N ASP A 184 -17.19 -7.34 -1.07
CA ASP A 184 -17.34 -6.26 -2.04
C ASP A 184 -16.39 -6.50 -3.23
N GLN A 185 -16.92 -7.10 -4.30
CA GLN A 185 -16.14 -7.42 -5.50
C GLN A 185 -15.64 -6.17 -6.25
N ALA A 186 -16.29 -5.02 -6.03
CA ALA A 186 -15.93 -3.76 -6.66
C ALA A 186 -14.91 -2.95 -5.85
N ASN A 187 -14.45 -3.45 -4.71
CA ASN A 187 -13.51 -2.74 -3.84
C ASN A 187 -12.17 -2.48 -4.54
N LEU A 188 -11.98 -1.23 -4.96
CA LEU A 188 -10.79 -0.82 -5.70
C LEU A 188 -9.52 -0.91 -4.83
N THR A 189 -9.61 -0.48 -3.58
CA THR A 189 -8.47 -0.50 -2.65
C THR A 189 -7.94 -1.92 -2.44
N ALA A 190 -8.83 -2.87 -2.19
CA ALA A 190 -8.45 -4.28 -2.03
C ALA A 190 -7.89 -4.86 -3.33
N SER A 191 -8.48 -4.54 -4.49
CA SER A 191 -8.01 -4.99 -5.80
C SER A 191 -6.61 -4.46 -6.12
N ILE A 192 -6.37 -3.17 -5.89
CA ILE A 192 -5.07 -2.53 -6.10
C ILE A 192 -4.01 -3.17 -5.20
N ARG A 193 -4.27 -3.29 -3.88
CA ARG A 193 -3.33 -3.90 -2.94
C ARG A 193 -3.03 -5.35 -3.29
N LYS A 194 -4.04 -6.12 -3.66
CA LYS A 194 -3.87 -7.52 -4.06
C LYS A 194 -3.00 -7.65 -5.31
N ARG A 195 -3.26 -6.83 -6.35
CA ARG A 195 -2.41 -6.76 -7.54
C ARG A 195 -0.97 -6.41 -7.17
N ASP A 196 -0.76 -5.40 -6.31
CA ASP A 196 0.57 -4.94 -5.92
C ASP A 196 1.35 -6.00 -5.15
N LEU A 197 0.67 -6.80 -4.33
CA LEU A 197 1.26 -7.97 -3.70
C LEU A 197 1.68 -9.02 -4.72
N PHE A 198 0.83 -9.33 -5.71
CA PHE A 198 1.19 -10.25 -6.80
C PHE A 198 2.39 -9.74 -7.61
N ILE A 199 2.47 -8.42 -7.89
CA ILE A 199 3.64 -7.80 -8.53
C ILE A 199 4.89 -7.98 -7.67
N ARG A 200 4.79 -7.79 -6.36
CA ARG A 200 5.91 -7.95 -5.42
C ARG A 200 6.38 -9.38 -5.31
N LEU A 201 5.46 -10.34 -5.44
CA LEU A 201 5.73 -11.78 -5.45
C LEU A 201 6.09 -12.31 -6.85
N GLU A 202 6.18 -11.45 -7.86
CA GLU A 202 6.42 -11.80 -9.26
C GLU A 202 5.40 -12.80 -9.84
N GLN A 203 4.20 -12.84 -9.25
CA GLN A 203 3.06 -13.61 -9.72
C GLN A 203 2.33 -12.83 -10.82
N TRP A 204 3.01 -12.66 -11.96
CA TRP A 204 2.61 -11.74 -13.03
C TRP A 204 1.27 -12.12 -13.68
N GLY A 205 0.95 -13.41 -13.74
CA GLY A 205 -0.32 -13.89 -14.28
C GLY A 205 -1.51 -13.42 -13.47
N ASP A 206 -1.44 -13.60 -12.14
CA ASP A 206 -2.49 -13.19 -11.21
C ASP A 206 -2.61 -11.66 -11.15
N ALA A 207 -1.47 -10.96 -11.17
CA ALA A 207 -1.44 -9.50 -11.27
C ALA A 207 -2.13 -9.01 -12.55
N LEU A 208 -1.91 -9.67 -13.70
CA LEU A 208 -2.51 -9.31 -14.98
C LEU A 208 -4.03 -9.45 -14.97
N GLU A 209 -4.54 -10.52 -14.37
CA GLU A 209 -5.98 -10.74 -14.26
C GLU A 209 -6.67 -9.60 -13.51
N ILE A 210 -6.12 -9.21 -12.36
CA ILE A 210 -6.66 -8.09 -11.58
C ILE A 210 -6.53 -6.78 -12.36
N GLN A 211 -5.38 -6.55 -13.00
CA GLN A 211 -5.11 -5.34 -13.77
C GLN A 211 -6.09 -5.14 -14.91
N HIS A 212 -6.52 -6.20 -15.58
CA HIS A 212 -7.54 -6.13 -16.61
C HIS A 212 -8.91 -5.65 -16.10
N ARG A 213 -9.22 -5.92 -14.83
CA ARG A 213 -10.43 -5.41 -14.18
C ARG A 213 -10.28 -3.95 -13.77
N LEU A 214 -9.13 -3.58 -13.20
CA LEU A 214 -8.85 -2.22 -12.75
C LEU A 214 -8.87 -1.19 -13.89
N VAL A 215 -8.29 -1.49 -15.05
CA VAL A 215 -8.33 -0.59 -16.22
C VAL A 215 -9.75 -0.31 -16.72
N LYS A 216 -10.71 -1.20 -16.44
CA LYS A 216 -12.13 -1.02 -16.80
C LYS A 216 -12.94 -0.31 -15.71
N ALA A 217 -12.35 -0.08 -14.54
CA ALA A 217 -13.03 0.59 -13.44
C ALA A 217 -13.22 2.08 -13.76
N ASN A 218 -14.22 2.68 -13.11
CA ASN A 218 -14.49 4.12 -13.25
C ASN A 218 -13.49 4.91 -12.36
N LEU A 219 -12.35 5.22 -12.93
CA LEU A 219 -11.24 5.95 -12.28
C LEU A 219 -11.14 7.36 -12.85
N SER A 220 -10.41 8.24 -12.17
CA SER A 220 -10.02 9.53 -12.72
C SER A 220 -9.18 9.35 -14.00
N GLU A 221 -9.18 10.33 -14.89
CA GLU A 221 -8.40 10.24 -16.15
C GLU A 221 -6.91 10.02 -15.91
N GLN A 222 -6.37 10.63 -14.85
CA GLN A 222 -4.97 10.45 -14.45
C GLN A 222 -4.70 9.03 -13.98
N ASP A 223 -5.54 8.48 -13.11
CA ASP A 223 -5.41 7.11 -12.59
C ASP A 223 -5.59 6.10 -13.72
N GLN A 224 -6.53 6.35 -14.63
CA GLN A 224 -6.77 5.48 -15.77
C GLN A 224 -5.56 5.39 -16.71
N ARG A 225 -4.85 6.50 -16.93
CA ARG A 225 -3.57 6.50 -17.66
C ARG A 225 -2.48 5.73 -16.94
N ALA A 226 -2.37 5.90 -15.61
CA ALA A 226 -1.41 5.17 -14.79
C ALA A 226 -1.68 3.67 -14.83
N GLU A 227 -2.93 3.26 -14.65
CA GLU A 227 -3.33 1.84 -14.72
C GLU A 227 -3.14 1.24 -16.12
N ALA A 228 -3.38 2.02 -17.19
CA ALA A 228 -3.10 1.58 -18.55
C ALA A 228 -1.60 1.34 -18.79
N SER A 229 -0.73 2.22 -18.30
CA SER A 229 0.72 2.07 -18.36
C SER A 229 1.18 0.83 -17.57
N LEU A 230 0.64 0.63 -16.37
CA LEU A 230 0.93 -0.53 -15.54
C LEU A 230 0.53 -1.85 -16.22
N LEU A 231 -0.62 -1.86 -16.92
CA LEU A 231 -1.05 -3.01 -17.71
C LEU A 231 -0.04 -3.39 -18.78
N VAL A 232 0.59 -2.41 -19.45
CA VAL A 232 1.65 -2.66 -20.44
C VAL A 232 2.83 -3.35 -19.77
N GLY A 233 3.31 -2.83 -18.65
CA GLY A 233 4.44 -3.38 -17.90
C GLY A 233 4.17 -4.82 -17.42
N ILE A 234 3.01 -5.06 -16.78
CA ILE A 234 2.65 -6.41 -16.30
C ILE A 234 2.51 -7.39 -17.49
N THR A 235 1.90 -6.94 -18.60
CA THR A 235 1.79 -7.76 -19.82
C THR A 235 3.17 -8.17 -20.33
N TYR A 236 4.12 -7.27 -20.32
CA TYR A 236 5.50 -7.57 -20.70
C TYR A 236 6.16 -8.59 -19.75
N GLU A 237 6.01 -8.44 -18.44
CA GLU A 237 6.61 -9.38 -17.47
C GLU A 237 6.02 -10.80 -17.57
N VAL A 238 4.72 -10.93 -17.87
CA VAL A 238 4.13 -12.23 -18.20
C VAL A 238 4.80 -12.82 -19.44
N GLY A 239 5.03 -12.00 -20.47
CA GLY A 239 5.78 -12.40 -21.67
C GLY A 239 7.19 -12.86 -21.33
N ARG A 240 7.91 -12.13 -20.50
CA ARG A 240 9.25 -12.51 -20.04
C ARG A 240 9.25 -13.86 -19.32
N GLN A 241 8.32 -14.04 -18.38
CA GLN A 241 8.21 -15.28 -17.63
C GLN A 241 7.95 -16.50 -18.56
N PHE A 242 7.15 -16.33 -19.62
CA PHE A 242 6.97 -17.37 -20.61
C PHE A 242 8.24 -17.64 -21.43
N LEU A 243 9.00 -16.60 -21.77
CA LEU A 243 10.27 -16.75 -22.49
C LEU A 243 11.32 -17.49 -21.65
N GLU A 244 11.43 -17.18 -20.38
CA GLU A 244 12.33 -17.83 -19.43
C GLU A 244 11.96 -19.31 -19.19
N ARG A 245 10.66 -19.63 -19.24
CA ARG A 245 10.15 -21.01 -19.17
C ARG A 245 10.23 -21.79 -20.49
N GLY A 246 10.84 -21.21 -21.53
CA GLY A 246 10.99 -21.88 -22.81
C GLY A 246 9.73 -21.93 -23.69
N HIS A 247 8.82 -20.97 -23.51
CA HIS A 247 7.58 -20.84 -24.30
C HIS A 247 7.58 -19.59 -25.19
N PRO A 248 8.46 -19.50 -26.23
CA PRO A 248 8.64 -18.27 -27.02
C PRO A 248 7.36 -17.84 -27.76
N GLU A 249 6.52 -18.78 -28.22
CA GLU A 249 5.28 -18.43 -28.91
C GLU A 249 4.25 -17.74 -28.00
N LYS A 250 4.16 -18.15 -26.73
CA LYS A 250 3.33 -17.44 -25.73
C LYS A 250 3.93 -16.06 -25.44
N ALA A 251 5.24 -15.99 -25.18
CA ALA A 251 5.95 -14.74 -24.94
C ALA A 251 5.72 -13.72 -26.06
N ARG A 252 5.83 -14.16 -27.32
CA ARG A 252 5.59 -13.35 -28.52
C ARG A 252 4.20 -12.71 -28.53
N ARG A 253 3.17 -13.44 -28.09
CA ARG A 253 1.79 -12.90 -28.00
C ARG A 253 1.70 -11.77 -26.98
N TYR A 254 2.31 -11.95 -25.83
CA TYR A 254 2.32 -10.94 -24.77
C TYR A 254 3.14 -9.70 -25.16
N PHE A 255 4.33 -9.86 -25.75
CA PHE A 255 5.12 -8.72 -26.24
C PHE A 255 4.38 -7.94 -27.33
N ARG A 256 3.76 -8.60 -28.28
CA ARG A 256 2.90 -7.92 -29.27
C ARG A 256 1.70 -7.23 -28.63
N GLY A 257 1.13 -7.82 -27.58
CA GLY A 257 0.06 -7.22 -26.79
C GLY A 257 0.50 -5.92 -26.11
N ALA A 258 1.68 -5.88 -25.52
CA ALA A 258 2.28 -4.70 -24.93
C ALA A 258 2.56 -3.62 -26.00
N MET A 259 3.20 -3.98 -27.10
CA MET A 259 3.48 -3.08 -28.24
C MET A 259 2.21 -2.49 -28.88
N LYS A 260 1.11 -3.22 -28.91
CA LYS A 260 -0.18 -2.71 -29.43
C LYS A 260 -0.76 -1.63 -28.53
N ARG A 261 -0.55 -1.73 -27.21
CA ARG A 261 -1.04 -0.76 -26.23
C ARG A 261 -0.15 0.47 -26.16
N ASP A 262 1.16 0.25 -26.15
CA ASP A 262 2.16 1.32 -26.19
C ASP A 262 3.22 1.03 -27.26
N ARG A 263 3.16 1.80 -28.33
CA ARG A 263 4.09 1.68 -29.47
C ARG A 263 5.51 2.18 -29.17
N THR A 264 5.70 2.84 -28.03
CA THR A 264 7.00 3.37 -27.56
C THR A 264 7.61 2.50 -26.46
N PHE A 265 6.95 1.41 -26.07
CA PHE A 265 7.40 0.54 -24.99
C PHE A 265 8.55 -0.37 -25.48
N LEU A 266 9.78 0.13 -25.42
CA LEU A 266 11.00 -0.52 -25.90
C LEU A 266 11.23 -1.94 -25.37
N PRO A 267 10.96 -2.26 -24.07
CA PRO A 267 11.21 -3.59 -23.54
C PRO A 267 10.55 -4.71 -24.34
N ALA A 268 9.34 -4.47 -24.85
CA ALA A 268 8.63 -5.49 -25.64
C ALA A 268 9.25 -5.74 -27.02
N TYR A 269 9.82 -4.70 -27.66
CA TYR A 269 10.55 -4.85 -28.93
C TYR A 269 11.85 -5.61 -28.73
N ILE A 270 12.58 -5.30 -27.66
CA ILE A 270 13.82 -6.00 -27.30
C ILE A 270 13.54 -7.47 -27.00
N GLY A 271 12.50 -7.75 -26.21
CA GLY A 271 12.07 -9.13 -25.93
C GLY A 271 11.64 -9.90 -27.18
N LEU A 272 10.98 -9.22 -28.14
CA LEU A 272 10.66 -9.85 -29.43
C LEU A 272 11.92 -10.11 -30.28
N GLY A 273 12.85 -9.16 -30.28
CA GLY A 273 14.16 -9.33 -30.91
C GLY A 273 14.92 -10.54 -30.34
N GLU A 274 14.94 -10.68 -29.01
CA GLU A 274 15.55 -11.81 -28.31
C GLU A 274 14.95 -13.16 -28.75
N ILE A 275 13.64 -13.24 -28.89
CA ILE A 275 12.98 -14.46 -29.41
C ILE A 275 13.49 -14.78 -30.81
N LEU A 276 13.54 -13.77 -31.68
CA LEU A 276 13.98 -13.97 -33.07
C LEU A 276 15.45 -14.38 -33.16
N ILE A 277 16.31 -13.83 -32.31
CA ILE A 277 17.72 -14.21 -32.22
C ILE A 277 17.85 -15.69 -31.80
N ARG A 278 17.14 -16.09 -30.77
CA ARG A 278 17.12 -17.49 -30.31
C ARG A 278 16.59 -18.49 -31.38
N GLU A 279 15.74 -18.01 -32.29
CA GLU A 279 15.26 -18.79 -33.44
C GLU A 279 16.22 -18.74 -34.63
N GLY A 280 17.38 -18.09 -34.54
CA GLY A 280 18.30 -17.94 -35.65
C GLY A 280 17.85 -16.94 -36.74
N LYS A 281 16.80 -16.13 -36.45
CA LYS A 281 16.23 -15.14 -37.38
C LYS A 281 16.79 -13.76 -37.13
N THR A 282 18.13 -13.62 -37.13
CA THR A 282 18.86 -12.40 -36.77
C THR A 282 18.49 -11.20 -37.64
N LYS A 283 18.31 -11.42 -38.97
CA LYS A 283 17.89 -10.35 -39.91
C LYS A 283 16.52 -9.75 -39.54
N ASN A 284 15.58 -10.62 -39.20
CA ASN A 284 14.23 -10.17 -38.80
C ASN A 284 14.27 -9.40 -37.45
N ALA A 285 15.15 -9.79 -36.52
CA ALA A 285 15.38 -9.08 -35.28
C ALA A 285 15.93 -7.66 -35.55
N ALA A 286 16.95 -7.56 -36.41
CA ALA A 286 17.55 -6.30 -36.84
C ALA A 286 16.50 -5.37 -37.47
N GLU A 287 15.72 -5.85 -38.44
CA GLU A 287 14.66 -5.05 -39.09
C GLU A 287 13.63 -4.49 -38.09
N ILE A 288 13.23 -5.25 -37.10
CA ILE A 288 12.28 -4.77 -36.08
C ILE A 288 12.93 -3.69 -35.23
N LEU A 289 14.18 -3.89 -34.79
CA LEU A 289 14.89 -2.93 -33.96
C LEU A 289 15.22 -1.65 -34.75
N GLU A 290 15.62 -1.73 -36.03
CA GLU A 290 15.82 -0.57 -36.89
C GLU A 290 14.53 0.25 -37.08
N LYS A 291 13.40 -0.44 -37.36
CA LYS A 291 12.07 0.21 -37.48
C LYS A 291 11.67 0.94 -36.21
N VAL A 292 11.97 0.37 -35.03
CA VAL A 292 11.71 1.01 -33.74
C VAL A 292 12.66 2.18 -33.51
N TYR A 293 13.94 2.01 -33.80
CA TYR A 293 14.90 3.10 -33.73
C TYR A 293 14.49 4.30 -34.60
N ALA A 294 14.09 4.03 -35.84
CA ALA A 294 13.62 5.07 -36.74
C ALA A 294 12.48 5.93 -36.18
N LYS A 295 11.62 5.34 -35.34
CA LYS A 295 10.48 6.02 -34.70
C LYS A 295 10.83 6.70 -33.39
N THR A 296 11.61 6.01 -32.55
CA THR A 296 11.83 6.45 -31.16
C THR A 296 13.12 7.24 -30.97
N ARG A 297 14.08 7.09 -31.88
CA ARG A 297 15.42 7.66 -31.79
C ARG A 297 16.15 7.30 -30.49
N ASN A 298 15.76 6.21 -29.87
CA ASN A 298 16.30 5.83 -28.58
C ASN A 298 17.61 5.07 -28.71
N VAL A 299 18.66 5.57 -28.08
CA VAL A 299 20.04 5.04 -28.16
C VAL A 299 20.12 3.59 -27.59
N ILE A 300 19.23 3.20 -26.68
CA ILE A 300 19.19 1.82 -26.17
C ILE A 300 18.99 0.81 -27.30
N ILE A 301 18.18 1.19 -28.30
CA ILE A 301 17.95 0.33 -29.47
C ILE A 301 19.20 0.23 -30.33
N LEU A 302 19.96 1.32 -30.50
CA LEU A 302 21.24 1.28 -31.20
C LEU A 302 22.22 0.32 -30.52
N HIS A 303 22.29 0.35 -29.18
CA HIS A 303 23.15 -0.58 -28.44
C HIS A 303 22.75 -2.04 -28.68
N ARG A 304 21.45 -2.33 -28.76
CA ARG A 304 20.97 -3.69 -29.06
C ARG A 304 21.26 -4.11 -30.50
N LEU A 305 21.16 -3.16 -31.45
CA LEU A 305 21.57 -3.40 -32.84
C LEU A 305 23.08 -3.61 -32.92
N GLU A 306 23.89 -2.82 -32.18
CA GLU A 306 25.34 -2.99 -32.12
C GLU A 306 25.72 -4.42 -31.67
N GLU A 307 25.13 -4.89 -30.56
CA GLU A 307 25.37 -6.23 -30.08
C GLU A 307 24.95 -7.28 -31.14
N LEU A 308 23.76 -7.14 -31.71
CA LEU A 308 23.25 -8.07 -32.71
C LEU A 308 24.11 -8.18 -33.95
N TYR A 309 24.48 -7.04 -34.55
CA TYR A 309 25.26 -7.03 -35.80
C TYR A 309 26.72 -7.47 -35.59
N LEU A 310 27.32 -7.14 -34.44
CA LEU A 310 28.66 -7.59 -34.09
C LEU A 310 28.68 -9.12 -33.82
N ASP A 311 27.69 -9.64 -33.14
CA ASP A 311 27.58 -11.09 -32.88
C ASP A 311 27.27 -11.87 -34.16
N SER A 312 26.60 -11.24 -35.13
CA SER A 312 26.30 -11.84 -36.45
C SER A 312 27.48 -11.72 -37.42
N GLY A 313 28.57 -11.03 -37.08
CA GLY A 313 29.70 -10.79 -37.95
C GLY A 313 29.43 -9.79 -39.07
N GLU A 314 28.43 -8.94 -38.93
CA GLU A 314 28.03 -7.91 -39.91
C GLU A 314 28.29 -6.48 -39.40
N PRO A 315 29.54 -6.12 -39.01
CA PRO A 315 29.86 -4.79 -38.42
C PRO A 315 29.58 -3.62 -39.36
N GLY A 316 29.64 -3.85 -40.69
CA GLY A 316 29.33 -2.82 -41.68
C GLY A 316 27.90 -2.27 -41.56
N GLU A 317 26.93 -3.13 -41.21
CA GLU A 317 25.53 -2.73 -41.08
C GLU A 317 25.33 -1.78 -39.89
N ILE A 318 25.92 -2.10 -38.73
CA ILE A 318 25.78 -1.17 -37.59
C ILE A 318 26.52 0.14 -37.80
N ILE A 319 27.67 0.14 -38.50
CA ILE A 319 28.34 1.37 -38.88
C ILE A 319 27.40 2.21 -39.75
N ARG A 320 26.76 1.63 -40.75
CA ARG A 320 25.78 2.30 -41.63
C ARG A 320 24.64 2.92 -40.78
N VAL A 321 24.07 2.17 -39.87
CA VAL A 321 22.95 2.65 -39.02
C VAL A 321 23.38 3.85 -38.18
N TYR A 322 24.58 3.81 -37.56
CA TYR A 322 25.11 4.94 -36.78
C TYR A 322 25.43 6.12 -37.66
N GLN A 323 26.06 5.92 -38.82
CA GLN A 323 26.36 7.00 -39.77
C GLN A 323 25.11 7.72 -40.25
N GLU A 324 24.06 6.97 -40.62
CA GLU A 324 22.76 7.54 -40.97
C GLU A 324 22.12 8.31 -39.80
N ALA A 325 22.28 7.82 -38.55
CA ALA A 325 21.78 8.50 -37.39
C ALA A 325 22.49 9.85 -37.15
N VAL A 326 23.82 9.88 -37.28
CA VAL A 326 24.64 11.11 -37.17
C VAL A 326 24.36 12.07 -38.34
N GLN A 327 24.19 11.57 -39.56
CA GLN A 327 23.86 12.44 -40.71
C GLN A 327 22.50 13.14 -40.54
N ARG A 328 21.53 12.49 -39.90
CA ARG A 328 20.20 13.08 -39.65
C ARG A 328 20.19 14.09 -38.52
N ASP A 329 21.10 13.95 -37.56
CA ASP A 329 21.23 14.84 -36.40
C ASP A 329 22.74 15.12 -36.14
N PRO A 330 23.36 15.95 -36.97
CA PRO A 330 24.81 16.20 -36.91
C PRO A 330 25.28 16.96 -35.66
N GLN A 331 24.37 17.59 -34.93
CA GLN A 331 24.68 18.30 -33.68
C GLN A 331 24.57 17.39 -32.45
N ASN A 332 24.19 16.14 -32.62
CA ASN A 332 24.02 15.20 -31.53
C ASN A 332 25.38 14.57 -31.17
N SER A 333 26.07 15.19 -30.24
CA SER A 333 27.36 14.70 -29.72
C SER A 333 27.27 13.30 -29.09
N VAL A 334 26.08 12.89 -28.62
CA VAL A 334 25.85 11.54 -28.11
C VAL A 334 25.95 10.50 -29.21
N LEU A 335 25.31 10.73 -30.35
CA LEU A 335 25.38 9.81 -31.49
C LEU A 335 26.78 9.74 -32.07
N GLN A 336 27.46 10.89 -32.19
CA GLN A 336 28.84 10.95 -32.61
C GLN A 336 29.77 10.17 -31.68
N PHE A 337 29.60 10.33 -30.36
CA PHE A 337 30.36 9.56 -29.37
C PHE A 337 30.15 8.05 -29.52
N TYR A 338 28.92 7.61 -29.71
CA TYR A 338 28.65 6.17 -29.87
C TYR A 338 29.22 5.63 -31.17
N LEU A 339 29.16 6.39 -32.23
CA LEU A 339 29.80 6.01 -33.49
C LEU A 339 31.34 5.94 -33.34
N GLY A 340 31.97 6.94 -32.71
CA GLY A 340 33.39 6.93 -32.42
C GLY A 340 33.81 5.76 -31.50
N LYS A 341 33.00 5.47 -30.49
CA LYS A 341 33.16 4.29 -29.63
C LYS A 341 33.07 2.99 -30.44
N LEU A 342 32.14 2.91 -31.40
CA LEU A 342 32.00 1.74 -32.29
C LEU A 342 33.25 1.57 -33.16
N TYR A 343 33.72 2.65 -33.82
CA TYR A 343 34.96 2.63 -34.58
C TYR A 343 36.14 2.15 -33.73
N TYR A 344 36.29 2.70 -32.52
CA TYR A 344 37.33 2.27 -31.60
C TYR A 344 37.21 0.76 -31.23
N ARG A 345 36.02 0.25 -31.02
CA ARG A 345 35.74 -1.17 -30.73
C ARG A 345 36.12 -2.09 -31.90
N LEU A 346 35.98 -1.59 -33.13
CA LEU A 346 36.30 -2.27 -34.38
C LEU A 346 37.76 -2.07 -34.81
N GLU A 347 38.59 -1.48 -33.98
CA GLU A 347 40.01 -1.16 -34.29
C GLU A 347 40.17 -0.21 -35.50
N MET A 348 39.12 0.54 -35.86
CA MET A 348 39.15 1.60 -36.88
C MET A 348 39.71 2.90 -36.24
N ILE A 349 41.03 2.92 -36.03
CA ILE A 349 41.71 3.88 -35.17
C ILE A 349 41.63 5.30 -35.74
N ASP A 350 41.81 5.46 -37.04
CA ASP A 350 41.80 6.77 -37.69
C ASP A 350 40.40 7.39 -37.68
N GLU A 351 39.39 6.64 -38.05
CA GLU A 351 38.00 7.10 -38.04
C GLU A 351 37.52 7.43 -36.61
N ALA A 352 37.91 6.60 -35.64
CA ALA A 352 37.59 6.85 -34.23
C ALA A 352 38.25 8.14 -33.74
N TYR A 353 39.52 8.37 -34.09
CA TYR A 353 40.28 9.54 -33.70
C TYR A 353 39.69 10.81 -34.34
N ASP A 354 39.48 10.80 -35.65
CA ASP A 354 38.97 11.94 -36.39
C ASP A 354 37.61 12.38 -35.88
N LEU A 355 36.73 11.44 -35.56
CA LEU A 355 35.41 11.76 -35.05
C LEU A 355 35.45 12.21 -33.58
N LEU A 356 36.17 11.50 -32.73
CA LEU A 356 36.15 11.77 -31.27
C LEU A 356 36.95 13.03 -30.91
N SER A 357 38.04 13.34 -31.64
CA SER A 357 38.85 14.52 -31.39
C SER A 357 38.13 15.85 -31.70
N THR A 358 37.12 15.81 -32.56
CA THR A 358 36.30 16.99 -32.94
C THR A 358 35.05 17.18 -32.11
N LEU A 359 34.80 16.29 -31.17
CA LEU A 359 33.59 16.37 -30.34
C LEU A 359 33.64 17.57 -29.39
N GLU A 360 32.63 18.42 -29.48
CA GLU A 360 32.38 19.51 -28.53
C GLU A 360 31.25 19.13 -27.59
N GLY A 361 31.42 19.31 -26.28
CA GLY A 361 30.36 19.09 -25.31
C GLY A 361 30.83 18.56 -23.93
N PRO A 362 29.93 18.09 -23.06
CA PRO A 362 30.25 17.68 -21.69
C PRO A 362 31.06 16.37 -21.59
N GLN A 363 31.63 15.86 -22.70
CA GLN A 363 32.48 14.67 -22.71
C GLN A 363 33.71 14.79 -21.82
N ASP A 364 34.18 16.02 -21.55
CA ASP A 364 35.30 16.30 -20.63
C ASP A 364 35.05 15.79 -19.20
N GLN A 365 33.79 15.40 -18.88
CA GLN A 365 33.43 14.80 -17.63
C GLN A 365 33.33 13.24 -17.66
N LEU A 366 33.51 12.66 -18.87
CA LEU A 366 33.39 11.22 -19.06
C LEU A 366 34.75 10.53 -18.99
N ALA A 367 35.02 9.88 -17.88
CA ALA A 367 36.24 9.06 -17.73
C ALA A 367 36.43 8.08 -18.90
N ASP A 368 35.35 7.55 -19.47
CA ASP A 368 35.42 6.57 -20.55
C ASP A 368 35.76 7.21 -21.90
N TYR A 369 35.37 8.45 -22.16
CA TYR A 369 35.84 9.21 -23.32
C TYR A 369 37.37 9.42 -23.25
N HIS A 370 37.88 9.88 -22.12
CA HIS A 370 39.30 10.08 -21.90
C HIS A 370 40.11 8.79 -22.00
N LYS A 371 39.58 7.65 -21.59
CA LYS A 371 40.19 6.33 -21.76
C LYS A 371 40.33 5.96 -23.25
N ILE A 372 39.26 6.19 -24.02
CA ILE A 372 39.29 5.94 -25.47
C ILE A 372 40.32 6.86 -26.12
N MET A 373 40.25 8.19 -25.87
CA MET A 373 41.16 9.16 -26.45
C MET A 373 42.61 8.88 -26.07
N ALA A 374 42.89 8.54 -24.82
CA ALA A 374 44.23 8.17 -24.40
C ALA A 374 44.76 6.96 -25.18
N ASN A 375 43.95 5.93 -25.39
CA ASN A 375 44.34 4.77 -26.16
C ASN A 375 44.54 5.10 -27.65
N LEU A 376 43.70 5.94 -28.24
CA LEU A 376 43.83 6.42 -29.62
C LEU A 376 45.13 7.24 -29.79
N HIS A 377 45.45 8.12 -28.84
CA HIS A 377 46.73 8.86 -28.84
C HIS A 377 47.93 7.93 -28.73
N LEU A 378 47.87 6.89 -27.87
CA LEU A 378 48.94 5.90 -27.79
C LEU A 378 49.15 5.17 -29.12
N ARG A 379 48.06 4.74 -29.77
CA ARG A 379 48.09 4.06 -31.09
C ARG A 379 48.66 4.95 -32.19
N LYS A 380 48.41 6.26 -32.10
CA LYS A 380 48.97 7.28 -33.04
C LYS A 380 50.35 7.78 -32.61
N GLN A 381 50.98 7.20 -31.59
CA GLN A 381 52.30 7.57 -31.03
C GLN A 381 52.35 9.01 -30.45
N LEU A 382 51.23 9.57 -30.07
CA LEU A 382 51.09 10.90 -29.47
C LEU A 382 51.17 10.81 -27.94
N MET A 383 52.37 10.49 -27.42
CA MET A 383 52.57 10.09 -26.01
C MET A 383 52.17 11.18 -25.01
N GLU A 384 52.51 12.45 -25.27
CA GLU A 384 52.20 13.55 -24.37
C GLU A 384 50.67 13.73 -24.19
N GLN A 385 49.96 13.69 -25.32
CA GLN A 385 48.51 13.81 -25.34
C GLN A 385 47.84 12.61 -24.67
N ALA A 386 48.37 11.40 -24.86
CA ALA A 386 47.90 10.20 -24.18
C ALA A 386 48.04 10.33 -22.67
N VAL A 387 49.14 10.85 -22.16
CA VAL A 387 49.36 11.08 -20.73
C VAL A 387 48.39 12.10 -20.17
N GLU A 388 48.09 13.18 -20.89
CA GLU A 388 47.10 14.17 -20.45
C GLU A 388 45.70 13.56 -20.38
N GLU A 389 45.28 12.78 -21.37
CA GLU A 389 44.00 12.09 -21.34
C GLU A 389 43.95 11.04 -20.22
N LEU A 390 45.05 10.36 -19.95
CA LEU A 390 45.13 9.42 -18.81
C LEU A 390 45.03 10.09 -17.46
N LYS A 391 45.55 11.27 -17.29
CA LYS A 391 45.37 12.06 -16.06
C LYS A 391 43.91 12.42 -15.83
N LYS A 392 43.14 12.64 -16.89
CA LYS A 392 41.71 12.89 -16.83
C LYS A 392 40.88 11.61 -16.59
N ALA A 393 41.43 10.46 -16.91
CA ALA A 393 40.77 9.15 -16.79
C ALA A 393 41.37 8.28 -15.70
N LEU A 394 40.58 7.63 -14.92
CA LEU A 394 41.03 6.65 -13.90
C LEU A 394 41.14 5.24 -14.50
N GLY A 395 42.24 4.92 -15.18
CA GLY A 395 42.59 3.55 -15.59
C GLY A 395 42.14 3.15 -17.02
N PHE A 396 42.76 2.11 -17.56
CA PHE A 396 42.50 1.54 -18.88
C PHE A 396 41.52 0.38 -18.84
N LYS A 397 40.46 0.43 -19.63
CA LYS A 397 39.64 -0.76 -19.93
C LYS A 397 39.29 -0.80 -21.41
N LYS A 398 39.54 -1.95 -22.05
CA LYS A 398 39.20 -2.20 -23.44
C LYS A 398 37.71 -2.11 -23.75
N ARG A 399 36.86 -2.46 -22.76
CA ARG A 399 35.39 -2.39 -22.89
C ARG A 399 34.87 -1.16 -22.15
N VAL A 400 34.31 -0.24 -22.90
CA VAL A 400 33.63 0.94 -22.37
C VAL A 400 32.19 0.57 -22.07
N VAL A 401 31.82 0.66 -20.80
CA VAL A 401 30.43 0.43 -20.35
C VAL A 401 29.82 1.79 -20.08
N VAL A 402 28.84 2.16 -20.89
CA VAL A 402 28.03 3.35 -20.63
C VAL A 402 26.89 2.99 -19.71
N PRO A 403 26.81 3.60 -18.51
CA PRO A 403 25.75 3.27 -17.57
C PRO A 403 24.39 3.78 -18.03
N TYR A 404 23.36 3.20 -17.48
CA TYR A 404 21.98 3.62 -17.65
C TYR A 404 21.51 4.34 -16.39
N LEU A 405 20.77 5.42 -16.53
CA LEU A 405 20.19 6.19 -15.43
C LEU A 405 18.67 6.08 -15.46
N CYS A 406 18.08 5.74 -14.34
CA CYS A 406 16.63 5.80 -14.20
C CYS A 406 16.19 7.27 -14.10
N THR A 407 15.32 7.72 -15.01
CA THR A 407 14.81 9.10 -15.03
C THR A 407 13.95 9.44 -13.82
N ASN A 408 13.37 8.43 -13.16
CA ASN A 408 12.52 8.65 -11.99
C ASN A 408 13.31 8.71 -10.67
N CYS A 409 14.18 7.72 -10.38
CA CYS A 409 14.85 7.61 -9.07
C CYS A 409 16.35 7.86 -9.10
N ARG A 410 16.90 8.20 -10.26
CA ARG A 410 18.32 8.47 -10.48
C ARG A 410 19.25 7.28 -10.16
N GLU A 411 18.72 6.06 -10.14
CA GLU A 411 19.52 4.85 -9.98
C GLU A 411 20.37 4.60 -11.21
N GLU A 412 21.67 4.41 -11.01
CA GLU A 412 22.60 4.02 -12.07
C GLU A 412 22.71 2.50 -12.17
N SER A 413 22.72 1.99 -13.38
CA SER A 413 22.91 0.55 -13.66
C SER A 413 23.88 0.37 -14.82
N ARG A 414 24.75 -0.63 -14.70
CA ARG A 414 25.65 -1.02 -15.82
C ARG A 414 24.96 -1.93 -16.84
N GLU A 415 23.84 -2.51 -16.45
CA GLU A 415 23.04 -3.39 -17.29
C GLU A 415 21.68 -2.75 -17.52
N TRP A 416 21.23 -2.79 -18.74
CA TRP A 416 19.88 -2.34 -19.07
C TRP A 416 18.85 -3.38 -18.60
N SER A 417 17.76 -2.88 -18.04
CA SER A 417 16.59 -3.71 -17.76
C SER A 417 15.32 -2.94 -18.10
N GLY A 418 14.28 -3.66 -18.48
CA GLY A 418 12.98 -3.05 -18.80
C GLY A 418 12.29 -2.42 -17.58
N ARG A 419 12.69 -2.85 -16.37
CA ARG A 419 12.15 -2.35 -15.09
C ARG A 419 13.28 -1.90 -14.17
N CYS A 420 13.15 -0.74 -13.55
CA CYS A 420 14.13 -0.25 -12.59
C CYS A 420 14.10 -1.09 -11.31
N ARG A 421 15.26 -1.58 -10.87
CA ARG A 421 15.39 -2.42 -9.66
C ARG A 421 15.08 -1.65 -8.37
N ARG A 422 15.29 -0.33 -8.37
CA ARG A 422 15.09 0.52 -7.18
C ARG A 422 13.66 1.03 -7.05
N CYS A 423 13.11 1.67 -8.09
CA CYS A 423 11.77 2.26 -8.02
C CYS A 423 10.66 1.39 -8.62
N GLY A 424 11.00 0.27 -9.26
CA GLY A 424 10.03 -0.67 -9.83
C GLY A 424 9.32 -0.20 -11.10
N LEU A 425 9.58 1.00 -11.61
CA LEU A 425 8.96 1.52 -12.82
C LEU A 425 9.60 0.94 -14.08
N TRP A 426 8.77 0.76 -15.12
CA TRP A 426 9.20 0.24 -16.41
C TRP A 426 9.57 1.36 -17.38
N ASN A 427 10.45 1.04 -18.34
CA ASN A 427 10.88 1.92 -19.42
C ASN A 427 11.44 3.28 -18.96
N THR A 428 12.10 3.30 -17.80
CA THR A 428 12.62 4.52 -17.18
C THR A 428 14.13 4.69 -17.32
N TYR A 429 14.83 3.69 -17.86
CA TYR A 429 16.26 3.82 -18.08
C TYR A 429 16.58 4.58 -19.37
N VAL A 430 17.47 5.56 -19.25
CA VAL A 430 18.11 6.25 -20.35
C VAL A 430 19.61 5.95 -20.31
N ALA A 431 20.25 5.88 -21.47
CA ALA A 431 21.69 5.69 -21.52
C ALA A 431 22.38 7.01 -21.15
N LEU A 432 23.30 6.95 -20.19
CA LEU A 432 24.28 8.01 -20.03
C LEU A 432 25.26 7.95 -21.22
N PRO A 433 25.74 9.02 -21.79
CA PRO A 433 26.63 9.91 -21.05
C PRO A 433 26.09 11.29 -20.72
N TRP A 434 25.03 11.69 -21.30
CA TRP A 434 24.61 13.08 -21.14
C TRP A 434 23.22 13.19 -20.51
N VAL A 435 23.13 13.11 -19.23
CA VAL A 435 22.03 13.79 -18.55
C VAL A 435 22.48 15.25 -18.49
N ASP A 436 21.80 16.09 -19.23
CA ASP A 436 22.02 17.53 -19.17
C ASP A 436 21.73 18.01 -17.74
N THR A 437 22.78 18.03 -16.92
CA THR A 437 22.72 18.53 -15.55
C THR A 437 22.46 20.02 -15.52
N SER A 438 22.70 20.75 -16.63
CA SER A 438 22.44 22.18 -16.74
C SER A 438 20.94 22.51 -16.72
N ARG A 439 20.06 21.59 -17.16
CA ARG A 439 18.60 21.73 -17.02
C ARG A 439 18.08 21.43 -15.61
N ALA A 440 18.84 20.71 -14.81
CA ALA A 440 18.47 20.43 -13.42
C ALA A 440 18.82 21.59 -12.48
N GLU A 441 19.83 22.40 -12.84
CA GLU A 441 20.25 23.56 -12.05
C GLU A 441 19.45 24.84 -12.40
N SER A 442 18.92 24.97 -13.61
CA SER A 442 18.11 26.12 -14.01
C SER A 442 16.63 26.06 -13.60
N GLN A 443 16.17 24.96 -12.95
CA GLN A 443 14.86 24.86 -12.31
C GLN A 443 14.93 24.83 -10.78
N GLY A 444 16.05 25.22 -10.19
CA GLY A 444 16.36 25.11 -8.77
C GLY A 444 16.32 26.38 -7.97
N ASP A 445 15.60 27.44 -8.41
CA ASP A 445 15.29 28.57 -7.53
C ASP A 445 13.78 28.67 -7.32
N GLY A 446 13.34 28.16 -6.19
CA GLY A 446 11.98 28.31 -5.71
C GLY A 446 11.24 26.98 -5.56
N GLU A 447 11.21 26.51 -4.33
CA GLU A 447 10.57 25.29 -3.85
C GLU A 447 11.37 24.03 -4.13
N THR A 448 11.94 23.51 -3.07
CA THR A 448 12.40 22.15 -2.95
C THR A 448 11.36 21.21 -3.56
N ALA A 449 11.46 21.01 -4.87
CA ALA A 449 10.95 19.81 -5.48
C ALA A 449 11.80 18.67 -4.89
N ARG A 450 11.47 18.31 -3.65
CA ARG A 450 11.61 16.94 -3.22
C ARG A 450 10.96 16.18 -4.34
N ALA A 451 11.77 15.67 -5.27
CA ALA A 451 11.36 14.57 -6.09
C ALA A 451 10.75 13.61 -5.08
N ARG A 452 9.43 13.62 -5.00
CA ARG A 452 8.71 12.60 -4.28
C ARG A 452 9.18 11.34 -4.96
N SER A 453 10.20 10.70 -4.33
CA SER A 453 10.25 9.28 -4.37
C SER A 453 8.84 8.91 -3.92
N ILE A 454 7.96 8.69 -4.88
CA ILE A 454 6.79 7.92 -4.60
C ILE A 454 7.42 6.57 -4.31
N PRO A 455 7.63 6.20 -3.00
CA PRO A 455 7.68 4.79 -2.72
C PRO A 455 6.41 4.34 -3.40
N TYR A 456 6.42 3.24 -4.08
CA TYR A 456 5.23 2.59 -4.60
C TYR A 456 4.30 2.32 -3.39
N GLN A 457 3.71 3.38 -2.90
CA GLN A 457 2.52 3.42 -2.09
C GLN A 457 1.46 3.39 -3.16
N GLY A 458 0.78 2.25 -3.22
CA GLY A 458 -0.41 2.14 -4.04
C GLY A 458 -1.17 3.45 -3.92
N ILE A 459 -1.69 3.94 -5.02
CA ILE A 459 -2.44 5.20 -5.16
C ILE A 459 -3.13 5.47 -3.83
N ALA A 460 -2.67 6.50 -3.11
CA ALA A 460 -3.28 6.86 -1.84
C ALA A 460 -4.76 7.02 -2.15
N SER A 461 -5.58 6.22 -1.49
CA SER A 461 -7.03 6.32 -1.62
C SER A 461 -7.39 7.77 -1.35
N PRO A 462 -8.23 8.42 -2.18
CA PRO A 462 -8.70 9.78 -1.92
C PRO A 462 -9.47 9.92 -0.59
N TYR A 463 -9.64 8.82 0.16
CA TYR A 463 -10.25 8.76 1.48
C TYR A 463 -9.24 8.75 2.64
N GLU A 464 -7.94 8.96 2.42
CA GLU A 464 -6.95 9.12 3.51
C GLU A 464 -6.81 10.56 4.02
N THR A 465 -7.69 11.48 3.60
CA THR A 465 -7.81 12.81 4.21
C THR A 465 -9.13 12.91 4.98
N VAL A 466 -9.17 12.37 6.18
CA VAL A 466 -9.87 12.93 7.36
C VAL A 466 -9.14 12.46 8.60
#